data_26bc0065bc6c81cdae9aafc85af66271
#
_entry.id   26bc0065bc6c81cdae9aafc85af66271
#
_cell.length_a   1.000
_cell.length_b   1.000
_cell.length_c   1.000
_cell.angle_alpha   90.00
_cell.angle_beta   90.00
_cell.angle_gamma   90.00
#
_symmetry.space_group_name_H-M   'P 1'
#
loop_
_entity.id
_entity.type
_entity.pdbx_description
1 polymer ?
#
loop_
_entity_poly.entity_id
_entity_poly.type
_entity_poly.pdbx_seq_one_letter_code
_entity_poly.pdbx_strand_id
1 'polypeptide(L)'
;MVRGFALTVGLLAAVPAAAGEMSADEARRFVIGKIFSYTCFEGTRGQGRVNADGSVTGSIQFQGSGEVRHAHLPANTLQVKGQSVCASLRGLPMQPCFNLERTSAISFRGSISGLGFAYCDFTRPGRTTVAHSVQRTQTAQPLGLRPSLAADNNNDN
;
A
#
# COMPACT_ATOMS: atom_id res chain seq x y z
N MET A 1 -59.38 22.59 -12.57
CA MET A 1 -58.65 21.32 -12.80
C MET A 1 -57.18 21.55 -12.50
N VAL A 2 -56.73 21.15 -11.28
CA VAL A 2 -55.35 21.32 -10.81
C VAL A 2 -54.69 19.93 -10.84
N ARG A 3 -53.71 19.74 -11.72
CA ARG A 3 -52.93 18.51 -11.85
C ARG A 3 -51.77 18.59 -10.85
N GLY A 4 -51.86 17.82 -9.77
CA GLY A 4 -50.76 17.64 -8.82
C GLY A 4 -49.67 16.75 -9.41
N PHE A 5 -48.43 17.27 -9.50
CA PHE A 5 -47.22 16.52 -9.81
C PHE A 5 -46.69 15.95 -8.50
N ALA A 6 -46.73 14.64 -8.35
CA ALA A 6 -46.08 13.93 -7.24
C ALA A 6 -44.60 13.70 -7.61
N LEU A 7 -43.69 14.39 -6.90
CA LEU A 7 -42.25 14.16 -6.96
C LEU A 7 -41.91 12.95 -6.08
N THR A 8 -41.60 11.82 -6.69
CA THR A 8 -41.03 10.67 -6.02
C THR A 8 -39.53 10.87 -5.82
N VAL A 9 -39.12 11.16 -4.58
CA VAL A 9 -37.71 11.19 -4.18
C VAL A 9 -37.22 9.76 -4.00
N GLY A 10 -36.43 9.26 -4.96
CA GLY A 10 -35.78 7.95 -4.85
C GLY A 10 -34.62 8.03 -3.85
N LEU A 11 -34.74 7.32 -2.72
CA LEU A 11 -33.64 7.09 -1.78
C LEU A 11 -32.64 6.14 -2.43
N LEU A 12 -31.46 6.64 -2.84
CA LEU A 12 -30.31 5.78 -3.18
C LEU A 12 -29.74 5.23 -1.86
N ALA A 13 -30.06 3.99 -1.55
CA ALA A 13 -29.41 3.27 -0.45
C ALA A 13 -27.97 2.95 -0.87
N ALA A 14 -26.97 3.61 -0.27
CA ALA A 14 -25.58 3.24 -0.38
C ALA A 14 -25.38 1.87 0.30
N VAL A 15 -25.17 0.81 -0.50
CA VAL A 15 -24.85 -0.51 0.02
C VAL A 15 -23.44 -0.45 0.59
N PRO A 16 -23.22 -0.69 1.90
CA PRO A 16 -21.89 -0.78 2.47
C PRO A 16 -21.12 -1.90 1.77
N ALA A 17 -19.86 -1.65 1.38
CA ALA A 17 -18.98 -2.69 0.85
C ALA A 17 -18.81 -3.75 1.95
N ALA A 18 -19.42 -4.90 1.78
CA ALA A 18 -19.41 -5.97 2.77
C ALA A 18 -17.95 -6.42 3.02
N ALA A 19 -17.52 -6.35 4.28
CA ALA A 19 -16.38 -7.09 4.77
C ALA A 19 -16.78 -8.57 4.80
N GLY A 20 -15.89 -9.48 4.38
CA GLY A 20 -16.18 -10.90 4.38
C GLY A 20 -15.19 -11.73 3.57
N GLU A 21 -15.36 -13.03 3.66
CA GLU A 21 -14.53 -13.98 2.92
C GLU A 21 -14.70 -13.79 1.41
N MET A 22 -13.59 -13.71 0.70
CA MET A 22 -13.57 -13.57 -0.75
C MET A 22 -13.43 -14.93 -1.40
N SER A 23 -14.25 -15.20 -2.42
CA SER A 23 -13.96 -16.30 -3.33
C SER A 23 -12.62 -16.08 -4.05
N ALA A 24 -12.00 -17.15 -4.53
CA ALA A 24 -10.72 -17.07 -5.22
C ALA A 24 -10.76 -16.14 -6.46
N ASP A 25 -11.86 -16.16 -7.20
CA ASP A 25 -12.05 -15.26 -8.36
C ASP A 25 -12.23 -13.81 -7.94
N GLU A 26 -12.92 -13.55 -6.87
CA GLU A 26 -13.07 -12.21 -6.31
C GLU A 26 -11.72 -11.68 -5.81
N ALA A 27 -10.99 -12.49 -5.06
CA ALA A 27 -9.65 -12.18 -4.59
C ALA A 27 -8.71 -11.86 -5.75
N ARG A 28 -8.74 -12.65 -6.81
CA ARG A 28 -7.96 -12.41 -8.02
C ARG A 28 -8.28 -11.06 -8.63
N ARG A 29 -9.53 -10.72 -8.87
CA ARG A 29 -9.94 -9.40 -9.40
C ARG A 29 -9.56 -8.26 -8.46
N PHE A 30 -9.55 -8.52 -7.15
CA PHE A 30 -9.22 -7.52 -6.15
C PHE A 30 -7.73 -7.17 -6.15
N VAL A 31 -6.82 -8.15 -6.33
CA VAL A 31 -5.37 -7.96 -6.16
C VAL A 31 -4.58 -7.75 -7.45
N ILE A 32 -5.02 -8.33 -8.58
CA ILE A 32 -4.24 -8.31 -9.84
C ILE A 32 -3.92 -6.89 -10.29
N GLY A 33 -2.65 -6.67 -10.63
CA GLY A 33 -2.12 -5.42 -11.16
C GLY A 33 -2.00 -4.28 -10.15
N LYS A 34 -2.39 -4.50 -8.90
CA LYS A 34 -2.37 -3.47 -7.85
C LYS A 34 -1.21 -3.69 -6.90
N ILE A 35 -0.71 -2.61 -6.33
CA ILE A 35 0.31 -2.66 -5.27
C ILE A 35 -0.41 -2.67 -3.93
N PHE A 36 0.05 -3.53 -3.03
CA PHE A 36 -0.36 -3.59 -1.64
C PHE A 36 0.85 -3.49 -0.73
N SER A 37 0.74 -2.70 0.32
CA SER A 37 1.61 -2.80 1.49
C SER A 37 1.04 -3.85 2.43
N TYR A 38 1.89 -4.61 3.10
CA TYR A 38 1.44 -5.64 4.02
C TYR A 38 2.24 -5.64 5.32
N THR A 39 1.58 -6.13 6.36
CA THR A 39 2.19 -6.41 7.67
C THR A 39 1.64 -7.74 8.17
N CYS A 40 2.52 -8.65 8.54
CA CYS A 40 2.16 -9.97 9.05
C CYS A 40 2.19 -9.99 10.58
N PHE A 41 1.55 -11.01 11.17
CA PHE A 41 1.39 -11.18 12.61
C PHE A 41 2.70 -11.21 13.37
N GLU A 42 3.78 -11.73 12.77
CA GLU A 42 5.13 -11.79 13.35
C GLU A 42 5.95 -10.52 13.09
N GLY A 43 5.35 -9.47 12.54
CA GLY A 43 6.00 -8.18 12.29
C GLY A 43 6.70 -8.06 10.94
N THR A 44 6.74 -9.09 10.11
CA THR A 44 7.23 -8.98 8.72
C THR A 44 6.36 -8.01 7.95
N ARG A 45 6.98 -7.12 7.20
CA ARG A 45 6.28 -6.10 6.42
C ARG A 45 6.93 -5.88 5.05
N GLY A 46 6.19 -5.30 4.14
CA GLY A 46 6.67 -4.99 2.81
C GLY A 46 5.59 -4.46 1.90
N GLN A 47 5.87 -4.54 0.62
CA GLN A 47 4.90 -4.22 -0.42
C GLN A 47 5.10 -5.14 -1.62
N GLY A 48 4.05 -5.37 -2.37
CA GLY A 48 4.12 -6.24 -3.53
C GLY A 48 3.00 -6.01 -4.51
N ARG A 49 3.22 -6.51 -5.71
CA ARG A 49 2.24 -6.56 -6.80
C ARG A 49 2.09 -7.99 -7.28
N VAL A 50 0.85 -8.44 -7.42
CA VAL A 50 0.52 -9.70 -8.07
C VAL A 50 0.17 -9.41 -9.53
N ASN A 51 0.85 -10.08 -10.46
CA ASN A 51 0.58 -9.96 -11.88
C ASN A 51 -0.45 -11.01 -12.35
N ALA A 52 -1.00 -10.81 -13.56
CA ALA A 52 -2.06 -11.67 -14.10
C ALA A 52 -1.62 -13.12 -14.30
N ASP A 53 -0.33 -13.35 -14.53
CA ASP A 53 0.30 -14.66 -14.70
C ASP A 53 0.63 -15.35 -13.36
N GLY A 54 0.24 -14.77 -12.23
CA GLY A 54 0.52 -15.29 -10.89
C GLY A 54 1.94 -15.05 -10.40
N SER A 55 2.75 -14.28 -11.14
CA SER A 55 4.04 -13.82 -10.65
C SER A 55 3.84 -12.71 -9.59
N VAL A 56 4.82 -12.57 -8.69
CA VAL A 56 4.79 -11.53 -7.65
C VAL A 56 6.11 -10.79 -7.64
N THR A 57 6.04 -9.46 -7.58
CA THR A 57 7.21 -8.60 -7.40
C THR A 57 7.00 -7.73 -6.18
N GLY A 58 8.03 -7.54 -5.38
CA GLY A 58 7.87 -6.73 -4.18
C GLY A 58 9.13 -6.60 -3.34
N SER A 59 8.93 -6.13 -2.14
CA SER A 59 9.97 -6.04 -1.11
C SER A 59 9.46 -6.66 0.18
N ILE A 60 10.38 -7.18 0.98
CA ILE A 60 10.11 -7.80 2.27
C ILE A 60 11.15 -7.33 3.29
N GLN A 61 10.71 -7.02 4.47
CA GLN A 61 11.53 -6.75 5.65
C GLN A 61 11.06 -7.65 6.78
N PHE A 62 11.91 -8.60 7.17
CA PHE A 62 11.56 -9.57 8.20
C PHE A 62 11.47 -8.92 9.57
N GLN A 63 10.46 -9.29 10.35
CA GLN A 63 10.20 -8.82 11.72
C GLN A 63 10.24 -7.30 11.89
N GLY A 64 9.94 -6.56 10.82
CA GLY A 64 9.93 -5.09 10.84
C GLY A 64 11.28 -4.43 11.05
N SER A 65 12.36 -5.20 11.09
CA SER A 65 13.74 -4.75 11.29
C SER A 65 14.68 -5.44 10.27
N GLY A 66 15.91 -4.97 10.16
CA GLY A 66 16.87 -5.52 9.21
C GLY A 66 16.73 -4.96 7.80
N GLU A 67 17.44 -5.58 6.87
CA GLU A 67 17.55 -5.14 5.48
C GLU A 67 16.25 -5.41 4.70
N VAL A 68 15.83 -4.43 3.90
CA VAL A 68 14.74 -4.61 2.93
C VAL A 68 15.28 -5.39 1.74
N ARG A 69 14.68 -6.55 1.47
CA ARG A 69 15.03 -7.40 0.33
C ARG A 69 13.98 -7.29 -0.76
N HIS A 70 14.44 -7.25 -2.00
CA HIS A 70 13.57 -7.33 -3.17
C HIS A 70 13.32 -8.80 -3.53
N ALA A 71 12.06 -9.13 -3.76
CA ALA A 71 11.63 -10.48 -4.12
C ALA A 71 10.93 -10.46 -5.48
N HIS A 72 11.27 -11.46 -6.28
CA HIS A 72 10.56 -11.78 -7.52
C HIS A 72 10.20 -13.25 -7.50
N LEU A 73 8.89 -13.53 -7.48
CA LEU A 73 8.37 -14.87 -7.60
C LEU A 73 7.92 -15.10 -9.05
N PRO A 74 8.28 -16.23 -9.67
CA PRO A 74 7.99 -16.48 -11.07
C PRO A 74 6.50 -16.61 -11.36
N ALA A 75 6.15 -16.64 -12.64
CA ALA A 75 4.79 -16.94 -13.09
C ALA A 75 4.27 -18.26 -12.49
N ASN A 76 2.99 -18.35 -12.29
CA ASN A 76 2.29 -19.48 -11.66
C ASN A 76 2.67 -19.75 -10.20
N THR A 77 3.33 -18.82 -9.52
CA THR A 77 3.57 -18.94 -8.07
C THR A 77 2.25 -18.85 -7.30
N LEU A 78 1.39 -17.89 -7.63
CA LEU A 78 0.04 -17.83 -7.06
C LEU A 78 -0.97 -18.43 -8.01
N GLN A 79 -1.70 -19.42 -7.54
CA GLN A 79 -2.69 -20.17 -8.30
C GLN A 79 -4.02 -20.25 -7.57
N VAL A 80 -5.11 -20.20 -8.32
CA VAL A 80 -6.43 -20.52 -7.81
C VAL A 80 -6.63 -22.03 -7.85
N LYS A 81 -6.95 -22.63 -6.71
CA LYS A 81 -7.30 -24.06 -6.56
C LYS A 81 -8.63 -24.20 -5.84
N GLY A 82 -9.67 -24.54 -6.58
CA GLY A 82 -11.03 -24.54 -6.05
C GLY A 82 -11.44 -23.15 -5.54
N GLN A 83 -11.73 -23.03 -4.26
CA GLN A 83 -12.12 -21.76 -3.62
C GLN A 83 -10.95 -21.02 -2.95
N SER A 84 -9.73 -21.57 -3.02
CA SER A 84 -8.58 -21.03 -2.32
C SER A 84 -7.53 -20.49 -3.28
N VAL A 85 -6.74 -19.52 -2.83
CA VAL A 85 -5.51 -19.09 -3.48
C VAL A 85 -4.35 -19.80 -2.83
N CYS A 86 -3.58 -20.53 -3.61
CA CYS A 86 -2.44 -21.33 -3.10
C CYS A 86 -1.11 -20.81 -3.69
N ALA A 87 -0.03 -20.90 -2.91
CA ALA A 87 1.31 -20.55 -3.36
C ALA A 87 2.12 -21.79 -3.70
N SER A 88 2.67 -21.85 -4.92
CA SER A 88 3.62 -22.88 -5.35
C SER A 88 5.03 -22.29 -5.27
N LEU A 89 5.76 -22.61 -4.21
CA LEU A 89 7.11 -22.13 -3.99
C LEU A 89 8.11 -23.24 -4.27
N ARG A 90 9.12 -22.96 -5.09
CA ARG A 90 10.19 -23.92 -5.39
C ARG A 90 10.96 -24.25 -4.11
N GLY A 91 11.16 -25.54 -3.85
CA GLY A 91 11.88 -26.02 -2.66
C GLY A 91 11.01 -26.25 -1.44
N LEU A 92 9.73 -25.93 -1.47
CA LEU A 92 8.78 -26.33 -0.43
C LEU A 92 8.03 -27.60 -0.88
N PRO A 93 7.97 -28.64 -0.04
CA PRO A 93 7.28 -29.90 -0.36
C PRO A 93 5.75 -29.76 -0.33
N MET A 94 5.23 -28.64 0.18
CA MET A 94 3.81 -28.34 0.32
C MET A 94 3.44 -27.04 -0.38
N GLN A 95 2.19 -26.92 -0.78
CA GLN A 95 1.62 -25.70 -1.31
C GLN A 95 0.69 -25.09 -0.25
N PRO A 96 1.12 -24.06 0.48
CA PRO A 96 0.21 -23.38 1.40
C PRO A 96 -0.92 -22.72 0.62
N CYS A 97 -2.13 -22.91 1.12
CA CYS A 97 -3.32 -22.22 0.62
C CYS A 97 -3.78 -21.16 1.64
N PHE A 98 -4.42 -20.12 1.15
CA PHE A 98 -4.79 -18.95 1.93
C PHE A 98 -6.27 -18.69 1.84
N ASN A 99 -6.86 -18.41 2.99
CA ASN A 99 -8.17 -17.78 3.10
C ASN A 99 -7.99 -16.27 3.00
N LEU A 100 -8.82 -15.64 2.19
CA LEU A 100 -8.74 -14.21 1.95
C LEU A 100 -10.03 -13.54 2.41
N GLU A 101 -9.92 -12.62 3.33
CA GLU A 101 -11.04 -11.87 3.89
C GLU A 101 -10.92 -10.40 3.51
N ARG A 102 -11.94 -9.86 2.89
CA ARG A 102 -12.01 -8.43 2.60
C ARG A 102 -12.30 -7.67 3.88
N THR A 103 -11.42 -6.76 4.27
CA THR A 103 -11.58 -5.92 5.45
C THR A 103 -12.08 -4.52 5.11
N SER A 104 -11.84 -4.06 3.87
CA SER A 104 -12.38 -2.79 3.38
C SER A 104 -12.39 -2.72 1.84
N ALA A 105 -12.77 -1.57 1.28
CA ALA A 105 -12.69 -1.33 -0.17
C ALA A 105 -11.25 -1.37 -0.72
N ILE A 106 -10.24 -1.21 0.13
CA ILE A 106 -8.82 -1.13 -0.25
C ILE A 106 -7.93 -2.11 0.51
N SER A 107 -8.49 -2.93 1.41
CA SER A 107 -7.71 -3.83 2.27
C SER A 107 -8.33 -5.22 2.36
N PHE A 108 -7.47 -6.19 2.64
CA PHE A 108 -7.86 -7.56 2.93
C PHE A 108 -6.86 -8.21 3.88
N ARG A 109 -7.31 -9.26 4.55
CA ARG A 109 -6.47 -10.16 5.34
C ARG A 109 -6.29 -11.46 4.60
N GLY A 110 -5.06 -11.95 4.53
CA GLY A 110 -4.74 -13.28 4.06
C GLY A 110 -4.23 -14.13 5.22
N SER A 111 -4.84 -15.28 5.48
CA SER A 111 -4.41 -16.22 6.50
C SER A 111 -4.11 -17.59 5.90
N ILE A 112 -3.16 -18.33 6.46
CA ILE A 112 -2.89 -19.70 6.03
C ILE A 112 -4.09 -20.57 6.40
N SER A 113 -4.62 -21.32 5.44
CA SER A 113 -5.77 -22.22 5.66
C SER A 113 -5.45 -23.23 6.76
N GLY A 114 -6.33 -23.31 7.77
CA GLY A 114 -6.13 -24.14 8.95
C GLY A 114 -5.26 -23.54 10.05
N LEU A 115 -4.60 -22.38 9.81
CA LEU A 115 -3.74 -21.67 10.76
C LEU A 115 -4.17 -20.20 10.84
N GLY A 116 -5.35 -19.94 11.38
CA GLY A 116 -5.94 -18.61 11.42
C GLY A 116 -5.12 -17.54 12.14
N PHE A 117 -4.20 -17.93 13.03
CA PHE A 117 -3.26 -17.00 13.69
C PHE A 117 -2.13 -16.54 12.77
N ALA A 118 -1.81 -17.28 11.71
CA ALA A 118 -0.77 -16.93 10.74
C ALA A 118 -1.39 -16.13 9.60
N TYR A 119 -1.41 -14.81 9.72
CA TYR A 119 -2.03 -13.90 8.77
C TYR A 119 -1.14 -12.70 8.43
N CYS A 120 -1.46 -12.07 7.32
CA CYS A 120 -0.96 -10.75 6.95
C CYS A 120 -2.14 -9.85 6.57
N ASP A 121 -2.07 -8.61 6.98
CA ASP A 121 -2.98 -7.55 6.56
C ASP A 121 -2.40 -6.81 5.36
N PHE A 122 -3.19 -6.68 4.31
CA PHE A 122 -2.81 -6.03 3.07
C PHE A 122 -3.65 -4.78 2.84
N THR A 123 -3.01 -3.67 2.52
CA THR A 123 -3.69 -2.41 2.23
C THR A 123 -3.10 -1.77 0.98
N ARG A 124 -3.97 -1.32 0.06
CA ARG A 124 -3.51 -0.51 -1.06
C ARG A 124 -3.06 0.85 -0.53
N PRO A 125 -1.84 1.30 -0.86
CA PRO A 125 -1.46 2.67 -0.54
C PRO A 125 -2.51 3.59 -1.18
N GLY A 126 -3.06 4.50 -0.39
CA GLY A 126 -3.92 5.57 -0.90
C GLY A 126 -3.17 6.29 -2.02
N ARG A 127 -3.88 6.88 -2.98
CA ARG A 127 -3.29 7.90 -3.83
C ARG A 127 -2.85 9.01 -2.89
N THR A 128 -1.58 9.03 -2.55
CA THR A 128 -0.98 10.24 -2.03
C THR A 128 -1.09 11.22 -3.18
N THR A 129 -2.05 12.13 -3.13
CA THR A 129 -1.94 13.40 -3.82
C THR A 129 -0.64 13.95 -3.26
N VAL A 130 0.44 13.85 -4.05
CA VAL A 130 1.65 14.60 -3.79
C VAL A 130 1.17 16.05 -3.90
N ALA A 131 0.78 16.63 -2.78
CA ALA A 131 0.71 18.06 -2.66
C ALA A 131 2.15 18.48 -2.94
N HIS A 132 2.40 19.00 -4.16
CA HIS A 132 3.58 19.77 -4.42
C HIS A 132 3.54 20.91 -3.40
N SER A 133 4.16 20.71 -2.25
CA SER A 133 4.65 21.80 -1.45
C SER A 133 5.69 22.45 -2.33
N VAL A 134 5.26 23.47 -3.07
CA VAL A 134 6.17 24.45 -3.66
C VAL A 134 6.89 25.02 -2.47
N GLN A 135 8.05 24.45 -2.20
CA GLN A 135 9.01 25.01 -1.28
C GLN A 135 9.41 26.33 -1.92
N ARG A 136 8.71 27.39 -1.50
CA ARG A 136 9.05 28.77 -1.86
C ARG A 136 10.47 28.96 -1.38
N THR A 137 11.40 28.87 -2.29
CA THR A 137 12.80 29.22 -2.08
C THR A 137 12.79 30.64 -1.54
N GLN A 138 13.02 30.79 -0.24
CA GLN A 138 13.28 32.09 0.34
C GLN A 138 14.58 32.54 -0.32
N THR A 139 14.45 33.54 -1.17
CA THR A 139 15.57 34.25 -1.78
C THR A 139 16.45 34.70 -0.63
N ALA A 140 17.65 34.13 -0.56
CA ALA A 140 18.66 34.58 0.38
C ALA A 140 18.91 36.08 0.10
N GLN A 141 18.70 36.90 1.10
CA GLN A 141 19.08 38.30 1.07
C GLN A 141 20.59 38.37 0.85
N PRO A 142 21.07 39.23 -0.06
CA PRO A 142 22.49 39.46 -0.20
C PRO A 142 23.02 40.08 1.11
N LEU A 143 24.00 39.44 1.70
CA LEU A 143 24.79 40.01 2.81
C LEU A 143 25.43 41.32 2.32
N GLY A 144 24.88 42.42 2.81
CA GLY A 144 25.47 43.73 2.59
C GLY A 144 26.88 43.77 3.18
N LEU A 145 27.85 43.98 2.30
CA LEU A 145 29.22 44.31 2.67
C LEU A 145 29.23 45.64 3.46
N ARG A 146 29.53 45.56 4.74
CA ARG A 146 29.86 46.75 5.53
C ARG A 146 31.24 47.30 5.04
N PRO A 147 31.37 48.59 4.70
CA PRO A 147 32.67 49.18 4.48
C PRO A 147 33.43 49.24 5.82
N SER A 148 34.63 48.67 5.85
CA SER A 148 35.55 48.89 6.95
C SER A 148 36.04 50.31 6.91
N LEU A 149 35.69 51.10 7.90
CA LEU A 149 36.33 52.38 8.19
C LEU A 149 37.77 52.10 8.65
N ALA A 150 38.71 52.58 7.85
CA ALA A 150 40.08 52.69 8.24
C ALA A 150 40.14 53.61 9.45
N ALA A 151 40.69 53.13 10.53
CA ALA A 151 41.17 54.00 11.62
C ALA A 151 42.69 54.16 11.48
N ASP A 152 43.06 55.37 11.06
CA ASP A 152 44.37 55.94 11.27
C ASP A 152 44.66 55.88 12.76
N ASN A 153 45.82 55.44 13.12
CA ASN A 153 46.48 55.79 14.38
C ASN A 153 47.94 56.01 14.17
N ASN A 154 48.26 57.31 13.93
CA ASN A 154 49.45 57.89 14.40
C ASN A 154 49.52 57.90 15.91
N ASN A 155 50.58 57.53 16.55
CA ASN A 155 51.43 58.40 17.41
C ASN A 155 52.41 57.53 18.21
N ASP A 156 53.66 57.82 17.99
CA ASP A 156 54.65 58.40 18.90
C ASP A 156 54.74 57.86 20.35
N ASN A 157 55.81 57.22 20.64
CA ASN A 157 56.93 57.54 21.55
C ASN A 157 57.63 56.27 22.00
#